data_86d5f1ce95e41f84e80bac156b9a4594
#
_entry.id   86d5f1ce95e41f84e80bac156b9a4594
#
_cell.length_a   1.000
_cell.length_b   1.000
_cell.length_c   1.000
_cell.angle_alpha   90.00
_cell.angle_beta   90.00
_cell.angle_gamma   90.00
#
_symmetry.space_group_name_H-M   'P 1'
#
loop_
_entity.id
_entity.type
_entity.pdbx_description
1 polymer ?
#
loop_
_entity_poly.entity_id
_entity_poly.type
_entity_poly.pdbx_seq_one_letter_code
_entity_poly.pdbx_strand_id
1 'polypeptide(L)'
;MALLRSFGVNTKCNLDYFFQINELNKRKGLSLSRSYKMPVLVYVYNNQSIRTTLGISDRPLAERIQAFNEKMLREGVKEADYRANRILWVPYHFLNCPEQEADFQAAVNTTGGEWAAQSTSGKQPLRGIYDIFGPNYARVPRLSNTLQGCVFYIVSGHGGPDPGAVGRYGRNSLCEDEYAYDIALRLARNLLSFGATAYLIIRDLDDGIRSGEILECDKDEVCWGGDELPVNQKERLFQRSTAINELYEKNKKQGVKFQRCISIHVDSNSKRKSTDMFFYHQQGNAFSLRLAQVMQRTIKAKYEKYRKGRGYSGTVNSRDLHMLREVIPTTLFIELGNIRNRNDQARLVIEGNRVLISNWLADGLLAEKQLSSN
;
A
#
# COMPACT_ATOMS: atom_id res chain seq x y z
N MET A 1 -10.12 -3.69 27.91
CA MET A 1 -10.11 -5.03 27.25
C MET A 1 -11.48 -5.70 27.30
N ALA A 2 -12.16 -5.77 28.47
CA ALA A 2 -13.51 -6.37 28.57
C ALA A 2 -14.52 -5.73 27.61
N LEU A 3 -14.55 -4.39 27.53
CA LEU A 3 -15.42 -3.63 26.64
C LEU A 3 -15.24 -4.00 25.16
N LEU A 4 -14.02 -4.12 24.68
CA LEU A 4 -13.75 -4.51 23.27
C LEU A 4 -14.13 -5.97 22.99
N ARG A 5 -14.04 -6.84 23.99
CA ARG A 5 -14.48 -8.24 23.89
C ARG A 5 -15.99 -8.35 23.75
N SER A 6 -16.77 -7.55 24.50
CA SER A 6 -18.24 -7.57 24.38
C SER A 6 -18.72 -7.16 22.99
N PHE A 7 -17.98 -6.29 22.31
CA PHE A 7 -18.24 -5.94 20.91
C PHE A 7 -17.62 -6.91 19.89
N GLY A 8 -16.87 -7.92 20.31
CA GLY A 8 -16.16 -8.83 19.39
C GLY A 8 -15.08 -8.14 18.53
N VAL A 9 -14.52 -7.03 19.05
CA VAL A 9 -13.51 -6.21 18.35
C VAL A 9 -12.21 -6.08 19.17
N ASN A 10 -11.84 -7.16 19.85
CA ASN A 10 -10.69 -7.20 20.77
C ASN A 10 -9.34 -7.60 20.11
N THR A 11 -9.24 -7.46 18.80
CA THR A 11 -8.00 -7.73 18.07
C THR A 11 -6.97 -6.65 18.33
N LYS A 12 -5.69 -6.96 18.16
CA LYS A 12 -4.60 -5.98 18.32
C LYS A 12 -4.84 -4.74 17.44
N CYS A 13 -5.19 -4.94 16.18
CA CYS A 13 -5.46 -3.87 15.23
C CYS A 13 -6.65 -2.98 15.68
N ASN A 14 -7.74 -3.57 16.13
CA ASN A 14 -8.87 -2.80 16.69
C ASN A 14 -8.48 -2.07 17.99
N LEU A 15 -7.64 -2.67 18.82
CA LEU A 15 -7.16 -2.05 20.04
C LEU A 15 -6.29 -0.83 19.72
N ASP A 16 -5.38 -0.94 18.77
CA ASP A 16 -4.53 0.17 18.36
C ASP A 16 -5.38 1.31 17.76
N TYR A 17 -6.33 0.98 16.90
CA TYR A 17 -7.28 1.96 16.38
C TYR A 17 -8.15 2.59 17.47
N PHE A 18 -8.61 1.80 18.46
CA PHE A 18 -9.36 2.32 19.61
C PHE A 18 -8.57 3.37 20.40
N PHE A 19 -7.29 3.12 20.67
CA PHE A 19 -6.43 4.09 21.34
C PHE A 19 -6.25 5.35 20.49
N GLN A 20 -6.07 5.20 19.19
CA GLN A 20 -5.90 6.30 18.26
C GLN A 20 -7.12 7.21 18.17
N ILE A 21 -8.33 6.65 17.92
CA ILE A 21 -9.55 7.46 17.73
C ILE A 21 -10.05 8.13 19.02
N ASN A 22 -9.57 7.66 20.17
CA ASN A 22 -9.89 8.21 21.47
C ASN A 22 -8.74 9.07 22.07
N GLU A 23 -7.64 9.24 21.33
CA GLU A 23 -6.45 9.99 21.75
C GLU A 23 -5.91 9.52 23.12
N LEU A 24 -5.85 8.20 23.31
CA LEU A 24 -5.48 7.58 24.57
C LEU A 24 -4.02 7.14 24.58
N ASN A 25 -3.36 7.32 25.72
CA ASN A 25 -2.07 6.72 25.97
C ASN A 25 -2.27 5.27 26.48
N LYS A 26 -1.64 4.30 25.83
CA LYS A 26 -1.71 2.86 26.18
C LYS A 26 -1.31 2.55 27.65
N ARG A 27 -0.57 3.44 28.29
CA ARG A 27 -0.13 3.30 29.69
C ARG A 27 -1.14 3.81 30.71
N LYS A 28 -2.16 4.58 30.29
CA LYS A 28 -3.21 5.09 31.17
C LYS A 28 -4.46 4.23 31.01
N GLY A 29 -5.05 3.81 32.14
CA GLY A 29 -6.30 3.07 32.15
C GLY A 29 -7.48 3.89 31.60
N LEU A 30 -8.59 3.21 31.30
CA LEU A 30 -9.84 3.85 30.90
C LEU A 30 -10.55 4.43 32.12
N SER A 31 -11.17 5.61 31.97
CA SER A 31 -12.01 6.24 33.00
C SER A 31 -13.47 5.80 32.84
N LEU A 32 -14.09 5.42 33.91
CA LEU A 32 -15.52 5.02 33.92
C LEU A 32 -16.48 6.20 33.62
N SER A 33 -16.02 7.42 33.81
CA SER A 33 -16.81 8.64 33.57
C SER A 33 -16.70 9.21 32.17
N ARG A 34 -15.95 8.54 31.28
CA ARG A 34 -15.69 9.01 29.90
C ARG A 34 -16.33 8.07 28.89
N SER A 35 -17.00 8.64 27.88
CA SER A 35 -17.48 7.91 26.71
C SER A 35 -16.31 7.67 25.74
N TYR A 36 -16.32 6.51 25.08
CA TYR A 36 -15.27 6.10 24.14
C TYR A 36 -15.88 5.71 22.79
N LYS A 37 -15.22 6.15 21.71
CA LYS A 37 -15.53 5.68 20.36
C LYS A 37 -15.05 4.24 20.20
N MET A 38 -15.91 3.38 19.67
CA MET A 38 -15.56 1.98 19.39
C MET A 38 -14.91 1.83 18.02
N PRO A 39 -14.01 0.83 17.81
CA PRO A 39 -13.38 0.55 16.52
C PRO A 39 -14.36 -0.14 15.57
N VAL A 40 -15.48 0.52 15.29
CA VAL A 40 -16.56 0.09 14.41
C VAL A 40 -16.88 1.22 13.46
N LEU A 41 -16.75 0.95 12.16
CA LEU A 41 -17.12 1.88 11.10
C LEU A 41 -18.63 1.83 10.87
N VAL A 42 -19.23 2.97 10.58
CA VAL A 42 -20.67 3.09 10.32
C VAL A 42 -20.90 3.49 8.87
N TYR A 43 -21.67 2.69 8.16
CA TYR A 43 -22.04 2.92 6.77
C TYR A 43 -23.54 3.06 6.60
N VAL A 44 -23.97 3.83 5.61
CA VAL A 44 -25.37 3.88 5.20
C VAL A 44 -25.64 2.71 4.26
N TYR A 45 -26.40 1.72 4.70
CA TYR A 45 -26.77 0.58 3.89
C TYR A 45 -27.61 1.00 2.68
N ASN A 46 -27.26 0.54 1.49
CA ASN A 46 -27.89 0.96 0.23
C ASN A 46 -29.18 0.19 -0.13
N ASN A 47 -29.69 -0.66 0.76
CA ASN A 47 -30.85 -1.53 0.57
C ASN A 47 -30.71 -2.62 -0.51
N GLN A 48 -29.50 -2.83 -1.05
CA GLN A 48 -29.24 -3.89 -2.02
C GLN A 48 -28.43 -5.01 -1.40
N SER A 49 -27.19 -4.73 -1.02
CA SER A 49 -26.32 -5.70 -0.37
C SER A 49 -25.18 -5.03 0.42
N ILE A 50 -24.61 -5.76 1.37
CA ILE A 50 -23.41 -5.31 2.09
C ILE A 50 -22.26 -5.11 1.09
N ARG A 51 -22.14 -5.98 0.09
CA ARG A 51 -21.07 -5.89 -0.92
C ARG A 51 -21.17 -4.59 -1.72
N THR A 52 -22.34 -4.26 -2.23
CA THR A 52 -22.54 -3.02 -3.01
C THR A 52 -22.50 -1.77 -2.12
N THR A 53 -22.89 -1.89 -0.84
CA THR A 53 -22.76 -0.80 0.14
C THR A 53 -21.31 -0.42 0.39
N LEU A 54 -20.44 -1.42 0.49
CA LEU A 54 -19.03 -1.24 0.82
C LEU A 54 -18.10 -1.19 -0.40
N GLY A 55 -18.62 -1.51 -1.60
CA GLY A 55 -17.81 -1.62 -2.80
C GLY A 55 -16.85 -2.81 -2.79
N ILE A 56 -17.21 -3.90 -2.09
CA ILE A 56 -16.40 -5.12 -1.98
C ILE A 56 -17.00 -6.25 -2.82
N SER A 57 -16.14 -7.12 -3.35
CA SER A 57 -16.55 -8.34 -4.06
C SER A 57 -16.55 -9.59 -3.17
N ASP A 58 -15.89 -9.51 -2.01
CA ASP A 58 -15.69 -10.62 -1.08
C ASP A 58 -17.01 -10.98 -0.39
N ARG A 59 -17.57 -12.14 -0.77
CA ARG A 59 -18.81 -12.67 -0.18
C ARG A 59 -18.60 -13.17 1.26
N PRO A 60 -17.56 -13.96 1.58
CA PRO A 60 -17.25 -14.36 2.95
C PRO A 60 -17.11 -13.17 3.92
N LEU A 61 -16.45 -12.09 3.49
CA LEU A 61 -16.35 -10.87 4.29
C LEU A 61 -17.71 -10.23 4.53
N ALA A 62 -18.56 -10.15 3.50
CA ALA A 62 -19.91 -9.62 3.65
C ALA A 62 -20.77 -10.47 4.60
N GLU A 63 -20.64 -11.79 4.57
CA GLU A 63 -21.30 -12.73 5.47
C GLU A 63 -20.83 -12.53 6.94
N ARG A 64 -19.52 -12.31 7.16
CA ARG A 64 -18.98 -11.98 8.48
C ARG A 64 -19.52 -10.64 9.00
N ILE A 65 -19.62 -9.62 8.14
CA ILE A 65 -20.20 -8.32 8.51
C ILE A 65 -21.68 -8.46 8.86
N GLN A 66 -22.42 -9.25 8.11
CA GLN A 66 -23.82 -9.57 8.42
C GLN A 66 -23.93 -10.24 9.78
N ALA A 67 -23.19 -11.31 10.01
CA ALA A 67 -23.19 -12.05 11.27
C ALA A 67 -22.83 -11.16 12.47
N PHE A 68 -21.89 -10.21 12.29
CA PHE A 68 -21.55 -9.22 13.31
C PHE A 68 -22.75 -8.32 13.65
N ASN A 69 -23.45 -7.76 12.66
CA ASN A 69 -24.63 -6.92 12.91
C ASN A 69 -25.77 -7.69 13.57
N GLU A 70 -26.03 -8.93 13.15
CA GLU A 70 -27.03 -9.80 13.73
C GLU A 70 -26.69 -10.19 15.18
N LYS A 71 -25.39 -10.41 15.48
CA LYS A 71 -24.92 -10.64 16.85
C LYS A 71 -25.15 -9.41 17.73
N MET A 72 -24.74 -8.22 17.26
CA MET A 72 -24.91 -6.98 18.04
C MET A 72 -26.38 -6.67 18.31
N LEU A 73 -27.26 -7.00 17.39
CA LEU A 73 -28.70 -6.86 17.57
C LEU A 73 -29.22 -7.85 18.62
N ARG A 74 -28.86 -9.14 18.56
CA ARG A 74 -29.25 -10.16 19.55
C ARG A 74 -28.76 -9.86 20.96
N GLU A 75 -27.59 -9.26 21.08
CA GLU A 75 -27.01 -8.89 22.38
C GLU A 75 -27.52 -7.55 22.91
N GLY A 76 -28.47 -6.91 22.20
CA GLY A 76 -29.06 -5.62 22.62
C GLY A 76 -28.10 -4.43 22.54
N VAL A 77 -26.97 -4.59 21.90
CA VAL A 77 -25.96 -3.53 21.70
C VAL A 77 -26.37 -2.61 20.55
N LYS A 78 -27.09 -3.14 19.59
CA LYS A 78 -27.63 -2.43 18.43
C LYS A 78 -29.17 -2.40 18.55
N GLU A 79 -29.76 -1.22 18.35
CA GLU A 79 -31.19 -1.00 18.55
C GLU A 79 -32.08 -1.59 17.45
N ALA A 80 -31.59 -1.68 16.22
CA ALA A 80 -32.36 -2.16 15.06
C ALA A 80 -31.50 -2.87 14.03
N ASP A 81 -32.14 -3.73 13.22
CA ASP A 81 -31.50 -4.34 12.06
C ASP A 81 -31.06 -3.28 11.04
N TYR A 82 -29.87 -3.45 10.46
CA TYR A 82 -29.31 -2.52 9.48
C TYR A 82 -30.17 -2.39 8.21
N ARG A 83 -30.99 -3.39 7.91
CA ARG A 83 -31.95 -3.34 6.78
C ARG A 83 -33.12 -2.41 7.07
N ALA A 84 -33.49 -2.26 8.36
CA ALA A 84 -34.60 -1.41 8.79
C ALA A 84 -34.17 0.06 8.96
N ASN A 85 -33.04 0.30 9.65
CA ASN A 85 -32.58 1.66 9.95
C ASN A 85 -31.49 2.18 9.02
N ARG A 86 -31.03 1.37 8.07
CA ARG A 86 -29.94 1.64 7.11
C ARG A 86 -28.58 1.92 7.76
N ILE A 87 -28.37 1.55 9.00
CA ILE A 87 -27.12 1.74 9.74
C ILE A 87 -26.37 0.41 9.77
N LEU A 88 -25.38 0.25 8.89
CA LEU A 88 -24.53 -0.92 8.82
C LEU A 88 -23.26 -0.70 9.65
N TRP A 89 -23.02 -1.56 10.63
CA TRP A 89 -21.81 -1.56 11.44
C TRP A 89 -20.78 -2.52 10.86
N VAL A 90 -19.55 -2.03 10.73
CA VAL A 90 -18.43 -2.81 10.20
C VAL A 90 -17.26 -2.72 11.17
N PRO A 91 -16.85 -3.81 11.83
CA PRO A 91 -15.64 -3.82 12.63
C PRO A 91 -14.45 -3.29 11.82
N TYR A 92 -13.68 -2.38 12.42
CA TYR A 92 -12.57 -1.72 11.73
C TYR A 92 -11.59 -2.73 11.09
N HIS A 93 -11.28 -3.81 11.83
CA HIS A 93 -10.36 -4.84 11.38
C HIS A 93 -10.84 -5.62 10.14
N PHE A 94 -12.13 -5.66 9.87
CA PHE A 94 -12.65 -6.37 8.69
C PHE A 94 -12.24 -5.71 7.36
N LEU A 95 -12.04 -4.39 7.36
CA LEU A 95 -11.69 -3.64 6.17
C LEU A 95 -10.26 -3.07 6.18
N ASN A 96 -9.64 -2.95 7.36
CA ASN A 96 -8.42 -2.17 7.52
C ASN A 96 -7.28 -2.94 8.18
N CYS A 97 -7.52 -4.16 8.64
CA CYS A 97 -6.51 -4.97 9.30
C CYS A 97 -6.22 -6.24 8.52
N PRO A 98 -4.96 -6.68 8.42
CA PRO A 98 -4.68 -8.00 7.90
C PRO A 98 -5.40 -9.06 8.75
N GLU A 99 -5.93 -10.09 8.12
CA GLU A 99 -6.65 -11.17 8.82
C GLU A 99 -5.77 -11.83 9.88
N GLN A 100 -6.39 -12.11 11.00
CA GLN A 100 -5.85 -12.19 12.34
C GLN A 100 -5.14 -13.45 12.76
N GLU A 101 -4.31 -13.17 13.73
CA GLU A 101 -3.61 -13.92 14.77
C GLU A 101 -4.22 -15.25 15.31
N ALA A 102 -5.48 -15.58 15.11
CA ALA A 102 -6.05 -16.84 15.59
C ALA A 102 -5.61 -18.06 14.76
N ASP A 103 -5.29 -17.87 13.47
CA ASP A 103 -4.72 -18.90 12.61
C ASP A 103 -3.19 -18.91 12.62
N PHE A 104 -2.57 -17.92 13.24
CA PHE A 104 -1.12 -17.74 13.25
C PHE A 104 -0.40 -18.84 14.06
N GLN A 105 -0.99 -19.29 15.16
CA GLN A 105 -0.39 -20.33 16.00
C GLN A 105 -0.47 -21.74 15.41
N ALA A 106 -1.39 -22.00 14.49
CA ALA A 106 -1.50 -23.27 13.79
C ALA A 106 -0.55 -23.37 12.57
N ALA A 107 -0.17 -22.22 11.97
CA ALA A 107 0.65 -22.17 10.77
C ALA A 107 2.16 -22.03 11.02
N VAL A 108 2.56 -21.58 12.21
CA VAL A 108 3.99 -21.42 12.59
C VAL A 108 4.73 -22.77 12.71
N ASN A 109 4.01 -23.88 12.84
CA ASN A 109 4.62 -25.20 12.98
C ASN A 109 4.89 -25.93 11.66
N THR A 110 4.64 -25.32 10.50
CA THR A 110 4.96 -25.93 9.21
C THR A 110 5.58 -24.90 8.25
N THR A 111 6.88 -25.05 8.07
CA THR A 111 7.71 -24.60 6.96
C THR A 111 8.17 -23.15 6.93
N GLY A 112 9.35 -22.93 7.49
CA GLY A 112 10.26 -21.86 7.05
C GLY A 112 10.70 -22.11 5.59
N GLY A 113 10.50 -21.14 4.73
CA GLY A 113 10.89 -21.18 3.32
C GLY A 113 11.47 -19.84 2.88
N GLU A 114 12.77 -19.82 2.70
CA GLU A 114 13.57 -18.68 2.25
C GLU A 114 13.10 -18.12 0.89
N TRP A 115 12.68 -16.89 0.87
CA TRP A 115 12.28 -16.19 -0.37
C TRP A 115 13.47 -15.87 -1.29
N ALA A 116 14.67 -15.78 -0.74
CA ALA A 116 15.89 -15.47 -1.50
C ALA A 116 16.41 -16.66 -2.35
N ALA A 117 16.09 -17.92 -1.99
CA ALA A 117 16.67 -19.09 -2.62
C ALA A 117 15.87 -19.67 -3.81
N GLN A 118 14.68 -19.13 -4.14
CA GLN A 118 13.78 -19.77 -5.11
C GLN A 118 13.70 -19.12 -6.50
N SER A 119 14.62 -18.22 -6.85
CA SER A 119 14.63 -17.67 -8.22
C SER A 119 15.22 -18.62 -9.28
N THR A 120 15.70 -19.80 -8.91
CA THR A 120 16.35 -20.73 -9.85
C THR A 120 15.53 -21.96 -10.24
N SER A 121 14.34 -22.17 -9.71
CA SER A 121 13.47 -23.26 -10.17
C SER A 121 12.06 -22.70 -10.51
N GLY A 122 11.61 -22.97 -11.74
CA GLY A 122 10.34 -22.47 -12.32
C GLY A 122 9.05 -22.91 -11.62
N LYS A 123 9.01 -22.92 -10.30
CA LYS A 123 7.80 -23.11 -9.50
C LYS A 123 7.26 -21.76 -9.07
N GLN A 124 5.96 -21.54 -9.27
CA GLN A 124 5.25 -20.35 -8.78
C GLN A 124 5.52 -20.18 -7.26
N PRO A 125 5.75 -18.94 -6.78
CA PRO A 125 5.94 -18.69 -5.36
C PRO A 125 4.76 -19.23 -4.56
N LEU A 126 5.06 -19.88 -3.45
CA LEU A 126 4.08 -20.44 -2.53
C LEU A 126 3.07 -19.35 -2.14
N ARG A 127 1.79 -19.66 -2.27
CA ARG A 127 0.69 -18.73 -2.02
C ARG A 127 0.77 -18.16 -0.61
N GLY A 128 1.04 -16.85 -0.49
CA GLY A 128 0.53 -16.05 0.60
C GLY A 128 1.48 -15.59 1.69
N ILE A 129 2.74 -16.03 1.83
CA ILE A 129 3.66 -15.53 2.88
C ILE A 129 4.87 -14.89 2.22
N TYR A 130 5.17 -13.65 2.60
CA TYR A 130 6.26 -12.83 2.04
C TYR A 130 6.94 -12.06 3.17
N ASP A 131 8.06 -12.58 3.66
CA ASP A 131 8.77 -12.05 4.84
C ASP A 131 9.23 -10.60 4.65
N ILE A 132 9.48 -10.20 3.41
CA ILE A 132 9.84 -8.81 3.05
C ILE A 132 8.84 -7.74 3.54
N PHE A 133 7.59 -8.12 3.81
CA PHE A 133 6.60 -7.19 4.35
C PHE A 133 6.65 -7.06 5.88
N GLY A 134 7.53 -7.81 6.54
CA GLY A 134 7.63 -7.87 7.99
C GLY A 134 6.54 -8.74 8.64
N PRO A 135 6.71 -9.13 9.90
CA PRO A 135 5.92 -10.18 10.55
C PRO A 135 4.41 -9.89 10.60
N ASN A 136 4.03 -8.61 10.67
CA ASN A 136 2.62 -8.21 10.74
C ASN A 136 1.93 -8.19 9.38
N TYR A 137 2.67 -8.20 8.27
CA TYR A 137 2.16 -8.04 6.91
C TYR A 137 2.60 -9.14 5.95
N ALA A 138 3.43 -10.07 6.40
CA ALA A 138 3.98 -11.16 5.59
C ALA A 138 2.89 -12.00 4.90
N ARG A 139 1.78 -12.24 5.57
CA ARG A 139 0.64 -12.94 4.96
C ARG A 139 -0.15 -12.00 4.05
N VAL A 140 -0.19 -12.33 2.76
CA VAL A 140 -0.94 -11.56 1.76
C VAL A 140 -2.23 -12.30 1.40
N PRO A 141 -3.42 -11.75 1.75
CA PRO A 141 -4.70 -12.36 1.40
C PRO A 141 -4.93 -12.25 -0.11
N ARG A 142 -5.49 -13.29 -0.72
CA ARG A 142 -5.94 -13.24 -2.11
C ARG A 142 -7.34 -12.65 -2.19
N LEU A 143 -7.46 -11.40 -2.61
CA LEU A 143 -8.73 -10.68 -2.73
C LEU A 143 -9.41 -10.94 -4.08
N SER A 144 -8.64 -11.05 -5.15
CA SER A 144 -9.15 -11.39 -6.48
C SER A 144 -8.07 -11.92 -7.41
N ASN A 145 -8.45 -12.30 -8.63
CA ASN A 145 -7.54 -12.69 -9.70
C ASN A 145 -7.47 -11.65 -10.83
N THR A 146 -7.91 -10.41 -10.58
CA THR A 146 -8.02 -9.36 -11.60
C THR A 146 -6.68 -9.05 -12.28
N LEU A 147 -5.56 -9.20 -11.55
CA LEU A 147 -4.21 -8.99 -12.06
C LEU A 147 -3.44 -10.30 -12.31
N GLN A 148 -4.13 -11.44 -12.37
CA GLN A 148 -3.47 -12.71 -12.68
C GLN A 148 -2.79 -12.65 -14.04
N GLY A 149 -1.53 -13.10 -14.12
CA GLY A 149 -0.71 -13.02 -15.33
C GLY A 149 -0.14 -11.62 -15.62
N CYS A 150 -0.35 -10.65 -14.73
CA CYS A 150 0.30 -9.34 -14.79
C CYS A 150 1.57 -9.33 -13.93
N VAL A 151 2.59 -8.64 -14.40
CA VAL A 151 3.86 -8.47 -13.69
C VAL A 151 4.13 -6.98 -13.44
N PHE A 152 4.54 -6.65 -12.22
CA PHE A 152 4.90 -5.31 -11.82
C PHE A 152 6.32 -5.29 -11.22
N TYR A 153 7.15 -4.36 -11.70
CA TYR A 153 8.48 -4.05 -11.18
C TYR A 153 8.34 -2.77 -10.37
N ILE A 154 8.47 -2.85 -9.05
CA ILE A 154 8.26 -1.72 -8.16
C ILE A 154 9.62 -1.26 -7.66
N VAL A 155 9.91 0.00 -7.91
CA VAL A 155 11.18 0.64 -7.55
C VAL A 155 10.88 1.75 -6.56
N SER A 156 11.35 1.62 -5.33
CA SER A 156 11.53 2.78 -4.45
C SER A 156 12.71 3.60 -4.95
N GLY A 157 12.54 4.91 -5.02
CA GLY A 157 13.64 5.80 -5.35
C GLY A 157 14.74 5.75 -4.31
N HIS A 158 15.99 5.99 -4.73
CA HIS A 158 17.14 6.06 -3.85
C HIS A 158 17.44 4.75 -3.09
N GLY A 159 17.96 4.82 -1.86
CA GLY A 159 18.33 3.68 -1.03
C GLY A 159 19.84 3.43 -0.95
N GLY A 160 20.29 2.69 0.05
CA GLY A 160 21.68 2.42 0.37
C GLY A 160 22.44 3.71 0.69
N PRO A 161 23.51 4.02 -0.03
CA PRO A 161 24.31 5.21 0.23
C PRO A 161 23.61 6.54 -0.11
N ASP A 162 22.39 6.50 -0.70
CA ASP A 162 21.67 7.66 -1.23
C ASP A 162 20.26 7.76 -0.59
N PRO A 163 20.09 8.57 0.45
CA PRO A 163 18.80 8.76 1.11
C PRO A 163 17.80 9.56 0.26
N GLY A 164 18.18 10.03 -0.93
CA GLY A 164 17.36 10.92 -1.74
C GLY A 164 17.19 12.30 -1.13
N ALA A 165 16.03 12.89 -1.31
CA ALA A 165 15.70 14.16 -0.69
C ALA A 165 15.48 13.99 0.82
N VAL A 166 16.04 14.92 1.60
CA VAL A 166 15.88 14.92 3.05
C VAL A 166 15.01 16.09 3.49
N GLY A 167 13.90 15.77 4.14
CA GLY A 167 13.01 16.70 4.82
C GLY A 167 13.31 16.80 6.31
N ARG A 168 12.64 17.75 7.00
CA ARG A 168 12.68 17.88 8.46
C ARG A 168 11.27 17.91 9.04
N TYR A 169 11.03 17.06 10.05
CA TYR A 169 9.78 17.02 10.79
C TYR A 169 10.09 17.10 12.29
N GLY A 170 9.95 18.29 12.85
CA GLY A 170 10.44 18.57 14.20
C GLY A 170 11.97 18.44 14.29
N ARG A 171 12.44 17.55 15.14
CA ARG A 171 13.87 17.25 15.30
C ARG A 171 14.37 16.11 14.41
N ASN A 172 13.43 15.40 13.76
CA ASN A 172 13.73 14.19 12.98
C ASN A 172 13.99 14.53 11.51
N SER A 173 14.83 13.75 10.88
CA SER A 173 15.00 13.72 9.43
C SER A 173 13.92 12.81 8.81
N LEU A 174 13.48 13.16 7.61
CA LEU A 174 12.64 12.32 6.77
C LEU A 174 13.46 12.03 5.51
N CYS A 175 13.85 10.79 5.30
CA CYS A 175 14.61 10.37 4.12
C CYS A 175 13.63 9.87 3.03
N GLU A 176 13.81 10.30 1.81
CA GLU A 176 12.92 9.99 0.68
C GLU A 176 12.80 8.48 0.47
N ASP A 177 13.93 7.78 0.46
CA ASP A 177 14.03 6.34 0.23
C ASP A 177 13.12 5.54 1.18
N GLU A 178 13.13 5.85 2.48
CA GLU A 178 12.37 5.16 3.50
C GLU A 178 10.85 5.22 3.27
N TYR A 179 10.35 6.43 2.98
CA TYR A 179 8.92 6.61 2.73
C TYR A 179 8.50 6.08 1.37
N ALA A 180 9.37 6.20 0.37
CA ALA A 180 9.16 5.60 -0.95
C ALA A 180 9.13 4.07 -0.83
N TYR A 181 10.02 3.48 -0.02
CA TYR A 181 10.09 2.05 0.22
C TYR A 181 8.85 1.52 0.97
N ASP A 182 8.43 2.15 2.08
CA ASP A 182 7.22 1.73 2.80
C ASP A 182 5.97 1.75 1.90
N ILE A 183 5.85 2.77 1.03
CA ILE A 183 4.74 2.85 0.07
C ILE A 183 4.90 1.81 -1.04
N ALA A 184 6.13 1.52 -1.49
CA ALA A 184 6.40 0.47 -2.47
C ALA A 184 6.04 -0.92 -1.94
N LEU A 185 6.39 -1.24 -0.68
CA LEU A 185 5.99 -2.47 0.00
C LEU A 185 4.47 -2.62 0.05
N ARG A 186 3.76 -1.57 0.48
CA ARG A 186 2.29 -1.57 0.56
C ARG A 186 1.65 -1.74 -0.81
N LEU A 187 2.18 -1.09 -1.85
CA LEU A 187 1.72 -1.26 -3.23
C LEU A 187 1.95 -2.69 -3.71
N ALA A 188 3.15 -3.24 -3.52
CA ALA A 188 3.47 -4.62 -3.89
C ALA A 188 2.49 -5.60 -3.24
N ARG A 189 2.25 -5.43 -1.94
CA ARG A 189 1.32 -6.26 -1.18
C ARG A 189 -0.11 -6.18 -1.74
N ASN A 190 -0.58 -4.99 -2.10
CA ASN A 190 -1.88 -4.80 -2.73
C ASN A 190 -1.97 -5.52 -4.09
N LEU A 191 -0.97 -5.36 -4.95
CA LEU A 191 -0.93 -6.00 -6.27
C LEU A 191 -0.92 -7.54 -6.16
N LEU A 192 -0.14 -8.09 -5.24
CA LEU A 192 -0.14 -9.52 -4.93
C LEU A 192 -1.52 -9.99 -4.48
N SER A 193 -2.23 -9.21 -3.68
CA SER A 193 -3.59 -9.56 -3.24
C SER A 193 -4.60 -9.62 -4.39
N PHE A 194 -4.38 -8.88 -5.47
CA PHE A 194 -5.16 -8.94 -6.71
C PHE A 194 -4.64 -9.96 -7.72
N GLY A 195 -3.63 -10.72 -7.35
CA GLY A 195 -3.15 -11.83 -8.16
C GLY A 195 -1.99 -11.54 -9.08
N ALA A 196 -1.42 -10.38 -9.03
CA ALA A 196 -0.22 -10.05 -9.79
C ALA A 196 1.01 -10.82 -9.29
N THR A 197 2.05 -10.81 -10.10
CA THR A 197 3.43 -10.99 -9.67
C THR A 197 4.03 -9.60 -9.47
N ALA A 198 4.64 -9.34 -8.31
CA ALA A 198 5.28 -8.07 -7.99
C ALA A 198 6.74 -8.31 -7.56
N TYR A 199 7.66 -7.60 -8.21
CA TYR A 199 9.08 -7.60 -7.87
C TYR A 199 9.44 -6.26 -7.23
N LEU A 200 9.98 -6.30 -6.01
CA LEU A 200 10.62 -5.15 -5.37
C LEU A 200 12.07 -5.10 -5.85
N ILE A 201 12.43 -4.04 -6.55
CA ILE A 201 13.76 -3.91 -7.16
C ILE A 201 14.79 -3.39 -6.17
N ILE A 202 14.38 -2.52 -5.27
CA ILE A 202 15.14 -2.14 -4.09
C ILE A 202 14.51 -2.83 -2.91
N ARG A 203 15.32 -3.39 -2.05
CA ARG A 203 14.89 -4.22 -0.93
C ARG A 203 15.72 -3.89 0.28
N ASP A 204 15.03 -3.73 1.38
CA ASP A 204 15.58 -3.71 2.71
C ASP A 204 15.18 -5.05 3.35
N LEU A 205 16.12 -5.77 3.92
CA LEU A 205 15.89 -7.16 4.34
C LEU A 205 15.40 -7.26 5.78
N ASP A 206 15.60 -6.23 6.59
CA ASP A 206 15.17 -6.18 7.99
C ASP A 206 14.04 -5.16 8.23
N ASP A 207 13.81 -4.23 7.32
CA ASP A 207 12.68 -3.31 7.34
C ASP A 207 11.50 -3.79 6.47
N GLY A 208 10.45 -4.18 7.15
CA GLY A 208 9.16 -4.48 6.51
C GLY A 208 8.26 -3.23 6.42
N ILE A 209 6.94 -3.45 6.28
CA ILE A 209 5.95 -2.37 6.36
C ILE A 209 5.92 -1.81 7.78
N ARG A 210 6.15 -0.51 7.92
CA ARG A 210 6.32 0.20 9.19
C ARG A 210 5.13 1.10 9.51
N SER A 211 4.67 1.08 10.78
CA SER A 211 3.55 1.93 11.25
C SER A 211 4.01 3.25 11.87
N GLY A 212 5.31 3.43 12.09
CA GLY A 212 5.89 4.63 12.70
C GLY A 212 5.63 5.90 11.88
N GLU A 213 5.51 7.03 12.58
CA GLU A 213 5.48 8.35 11.93
C GLU A 213 6.85 8.70 11.35
N ILE A 214 7.90 8.41 12.10
CA ILE A 214 9.28 8.60 11.68
C ILE A 214 9.84 7.23 11.34
N LEU A 215 10.26 7.09 10.11
CA LEU A 215 11.02 5.94 9.61
C LEU A 215 12.48 6.27 9.76
N GLU A 216 13.25 5.38 10.34
CA GLU A 216 14.68 5.56 10.55
C GLU A 216 15.39 5.58 9.20
N CYS A 217 16.29 6.54 9.01
CA CYS A 217 17.09 6.62 7.81
C CYS A 217 18.33 5.73 7.99
N ASP A 218 18.38 4.63 7.30
CA ASP A 218 19.54 3.73 7.28
C ASP A 218 20.18 3.61 5.89
N LYS A 219 20.93 2.58 5.56
CA LYS A 219 21.70 2.49 4.32
C LYS A 219 21.97 1.06 3.87
N ASP A 220 21.19 0.13 4.31
CA ASP A 220 21.44 -1.31 4.09
C ASP A 220 20.57 -1.93 3.01
N GLU A 221 19.82 -1.10 2.26
CA GLU A 221 19.07 -1.58 1.14
C GLU A 221 19.98 -2.18 0.06
N VAL A 222 19.46 -3.21 -0.56
CA VAL A 222 20.11 -3.96 -1.64
C VAL A 222 19.27 -3.93 -2.91
N CYS A 223 19.90 -4.16 -4.06
CA CYS A 223 19.22 -4.39 -5.31
C CYS A 223 18.59 -5.80 -5.35
N TRP A 224 17.67 -6.00 -6.28
CA TRP A 224 17.17 -7.32 -6.62
C TRP A 224 18.34 -8.28 -6.92
N GLY A 225 18.36 -9.41 -6.21
CA GLY A 225 19.48 -10.36 -6.25
C GLY A 225 20.31 -10.34 -4.98
N GLY A 226 20.24 -9.29 -4.18
CA GLY A 226 20.96 -9.14 -2.91
C GLY A 226 22.26 -8.36 -3.03
N ASP A 227 22.55 -7.78 -4.20
CA ASP A 227 23.76 -6.97 -4.39
C ASP A 227 23.63 -5.61 -3.71
N GLU A 228 24.68 -5.18 -3.02
CA GLU A 228 24.78 -3.83 -2.44
C GLU A 228 24.57 -2.74 -3.48
N LEU A 229 24.03 -1.61 -3.05
CA LEU A 229 23.82 -0.45 -3.92
C LEU A 229 25.13 0.34 -4.05
N PRO A 230 25.67 0.53 -5.29
CA PRO A 230 26.90 1.29 -5.49
C PRO A 230 26.81 2.74 -5.02
N VAL A 231 27.91 3.30 -4.54
CA VAL A 231 28.01 4.74 -4.17
C VAL A 231 27.80 5.64 -5.39
N ASN A 232 28.24 5.21 -6.57
CA ASN A 232 28.08 5.97 -7.81
C ASN A 232 26.61 5.95 -8.28
N GLN A 233 26.01 7.13 -8.45
CA GLN A 233 24.61 7.27 -8.87
C GLN A 233 24.34 6.59 -10.23
N LYS A 234 25.24 6.71 -11.21
CA LYS A 234 25.03 6.09 -12.52
C LYS A 234 25.01 4.57 -12.40
N GLU A 235 25.93 4.01 -11.65
CA GLU A 235 26.00 2.56 -11.40
C GLU A 235 24.75 2.05 -10.73
N ARG A 236 24.23 2.75 -9.68
CA ARG A 236 22.95 2.41 -9.05
C ARG A 236 21.79 2.40 -10.03
N LEU A 237 21.72 3.40 -10.91
CA LEU A 237 20.65 3.48 -11.90
C LEU A 237 20.76 2.35 -12.95
N PHE A 238 21.96 2.02 -13.41
CA PHE A 238 22.19 0.90 -14.31
C PHE A 238 21.89 -0.44 -13.65
N GLN A 239 22.30 -0.64 -12.41
CA GLN A 239 21.99 -1.85 -11.65
C GLN A 239 20.48 -2.12 -11.61
N ARG A 240 19.68 -1.11 -11.30
CA ARG A 240 18.20 -1.21 -11.27
C ARG A 240 17.59 -1.50 -12.64
N SER A 241 18.00 -0.73 -13.66
CA SER A 241 17.46 -0.95 -15.01
C SER A 241 17.86 -2.30 -15.57
N THR A 242 19.08 -2.78 -15.31
CA THR A 242 19.54 -4.12 -15.69
C THR A 242 18.69 -5.20 -15.02
N ALA A 243 18.52 -5.16 -13.69
CA ALA A 243 17.70 -6.13 -12.96
C ALA A 243 16.25 -6.18 -13.49
N ILE A 244 15.64 -5.03 -13.76
CA ILE A 244 14.30 -4.97 -14.33
C ILE A 244 14.25 -5.58 -15.72
N ASN A 245 15.20 -5.23 -16.58
CA ASN A 245 15.23 -5.68 -17.98
C ASN A 245 15.47 -7.19 -18.09
N GLU A 246 16.31 -7.76 -17.25
CA GLU A 246 16.52 -9.21 -17.15
C GLU A 246 15.23 -9.92 -16.70
N LEU A 247 14.57 -9.42 -15.65
CA LEU A 247 13.30 -9.95 -15.19
C LEU A 247 12.21 -9.80 -16.25
N TYR A 248 12.18 -8.68 -16.96
CA TYR A 248 11.24 -8.45 -18.06
C TYR A 248 11.39 -9.48 -19.17
N GLU A 249 12.61 -9.71 -19.66
CA GLU A 249 12.86 -10.69 -20.72
C GLU A 249 12.58 -12.12 -20.23
N LYS A 250 12.89 -12.45 -18.98
CA LYS A 250 12.52 -13.74 -18.37
C LYS A 250 11.00 -13.95 -18.39
N ASN A 251 10.22 -12.98 -17.90
CA ASN A 251 8.76 -13.08 -17.87
C ASN A 251 8.14 -13.08 -19.28
N LYS A 252 8.71 -12.30 -20.21
CA LYS A 252 8.30 -12.27 -21.62
C LYS A 252 8.48 -13.64 -22.30
N LYS A 253 9.61 -14.31 -22.06
CA LYS A 253 9.85 -15.70 -22.53
C LYS A 253 8.85 -16.69 -21.96
N GLN A 254 8.29 -16.43 -20.77
CA GLN A 254 7.22 -17.20 -20.14
C GLN A 254 5.81 -16.83 -20.64
N GLY A 255 5.70 -15.93 -21.64
CA GLY A 255 4.43 -15.53 -22.25
C GLY A 255 3.69 -14.39 -21.52
N VAL A 256 4.31 -13.74 -20.53
CA VAL A 256 3.68 -12.62 -19.83
C VAL A 256 3.60 -11.41 -20.74
N LYS A 257 2.39 -10.99 -21.08
CA LYS A 257 2.12 -9.85 -21.99
C LYS A 257 1.98 -8.52 -21.28
N PHE A 258 1.49 -8.52 -20.05
CA PHE A 258 1.25 -7.28 -19.29
C PHE A 258 2.33 -7.11 -18.22
N GLN A 259 3.24 -6.19 -18.46
CA GLN A 259 4.37 -5.90 -17.57
C GLN A 259 4.51 -4.38 -17.41
N ARG A 260 4.63 -3.88 -16.18
CA ARG A 260 4.73 -2.45 -15.85
C ARG A 260 5.85 -2.21 -14.84
N CYS A 261 6.57 -1.11 -15.01
CA CYS A 261 7.51 -0.62 -14.00
C CYS A 261 6.91 0.63 -13.33
N ILE A 262 6.96 0.66 -12.00
CA ILE A 262 6.44 1.76 -11.18
C ILE A 262 7.58 2.26 -10.30
N SER A 263 8.09 3.45 -10.59
CA SER A 263 9.12 4.11 -9.80
C SER A 263 8.48 5.14 -8.87
N ILE A 264 8.72 5.01 -7.58
CA ILE A 264 8.09 5.81 -6.53
C ILE A 264 9.15 6.70 -5.88
N HIS A 265 8.90 8.00 -5.88
CA HIS A 265 9.78 9.05 -5.37
C HIS A 265 9.02 10.06 -4.51
N VAL A 266 9.76 10.91 -3.81
CA VAL A 266 9.24 12.06 -3.10
C VAL A 266 10.05 13.30 -3.47
N ASP A 267 9.43 14.21 -4.21
CA ASP A 267 10.08 15.44 -4.69
C ASP A 267 10.61 16.32 -3.55
N SER A 268 11.59 17.14 -3.87
CA SER A 268 12.06 18.20 -2.99
C SER A 268 12.09 19.56 -3.71
N ASN A 269 11.13 20.39 -3.41
CA ASN A 269 11.11 21.76 -3.92
C ASN A 269 11.67 22.73 -2.86
N SER A 270 12.73 23.46 -3.22
CA SER A 270 13.39 24.43 -2.34
C SER A 270 12.47 25.56 -1.87
N LYS A 271 11.48 25.94 -2.67
CA LYS A 271 10.46 26.95 -2.32
C LYS A 271 9.44 26.45 -1.29
N ARG A 272 9.56 25.19 -0.83
CA ARG A 272 8.66 24.54 0.14
C ARG A 272 7.17 24.63 -0.22
N LYS A 273 6.83 24.82 -1.49
CA LYS A 273 5.42 24.79 -1.92
C LYS A 273 4.87 23.37 -1.80
N SER A 274 3.62 23.27 -1.36
CA SER A 274 2.90 22.01 -1.42
C SER A 274 2.71 21.61 -2.88
N THR A 275 2.94 20.34 -3.17
CA THR A 275 2.71 19.73 -4.47
C THR A 275 1.79 18.54 -4.29
N ASP A 276 0.79 18.39 -5.15
CA ASP A 276 0.04 17.15 -5.19
C ASP A 276 0.88 16.07 -5.89
N MET A 277 0.46 14.82 -5.76
CA MET A 277 1.10 13.70 -6.45
C MET A 277 1.09 13.97 -7.96
N PHE A 278 2.24 13.84 -8.63
CA PHE A 278 2.38 14.06 -10.07
C PHE A 278 3.21 12.97 -10.74
N PHE A 279 3.16 12.92 -12.06
CA PHE A 279 3.60 11.77 -12.82
C PHE A 279 4.48 12.19 -14.00
N TYR A 280 5.55 11.40 -14.18
CA TYR A 280 6.37 11.50 -15.39
C TYR A 280 6.25 10.24 -16.24
N HIS A 281 6.29 10.42 -17.55
CA HIS A 281 6.28 9.35 -18.53
C HIS A 281 7.44 9.51 -19.52
N GLN A 282 7.77 8.43 -20.21
CA GLN A 282 8.78 8.45 -21.27
C GLN A 282 8.29 9.28 -22.47
N GLN A 283 9.12 10.18 -22.94
CA GLN A 283 8.82 10.99 -24.13
C GLN A 283 8.62 10.08 -25.36
N GLY A 284 7.58 10.38 -26.15
CA GLY A 284 7.25 9.62 -27.35
C GLY A 284 6.63 8.24 -27.12
N ASN A 285 6.49 7.78 -25.89
CA ASN A 285 5.89 6.49 -25.57
C ASN A 285 4.41 6.64 -25.20
N ALA A 286 3.53 6.25 -26.12
CA ALA A 286 2.08 6.37 -25.94
C ALA A 286 1.53 5.49 -24.79
N PHE A 287 2.14 4.33 -24.54
CA PHE A 287 1.71 3.44 -23.45
C PHE A 287 2.06 4.03 -22.08
N SER A 288 3.27 4.61 -21.95
CA SER A 288 3.72 5.27 -20.73
C SER A 288 2.86 6.52 -20.45
N LEU A 289 2.55 7.33 -21.48
CA LEU A 289 1.63 8.47 -21.35
C LEU A 289 0.24 8.04 -20.92
N ARG A 290 -0.32 7.00 -21.55
CA ARG A 290 -1.64 6.46 -21.19
C ARG A 290 -1.67 5.99 -19.72
N LEU A 291 -0.65 5.24 -19.27
CA LEU A 291 -0.54 4.80 -17.89
C LEU A 291 -0.52 6.00 -16.93
N ALA A 292 0.29 7.02 -17.22
CA ALA A 292 0.36 8.23 -16.41
C ALA A 292 -0.97 9.00 -16.35
N GLN A 293 -1.69 9.09 -17.47
CA GLN A 293 -3.01 9.74 -17.53
C GLN A 293 -4.10 8.97 -16.77
N VAL A 294 -4.10 7.64 -16.86
CA VAL A 294 -5.04 6.80 -16.09
C VAL A 294 -4.78 6.96 -14.61
N MET A 295 -3.52 6.90 -14.21
CA MET A 295 -3.11 7.11 -12.82
C MET A 295 -3.53 8.49 -12.32
N GLN A 296 -3.23 9.55 -13.08
CA GLN A 296 -3.61 10.91 -12.70
C GLN A 296 -5.13 11.06 -12.53
N ARG A 297 -5.94 10.54 -13.46
CA ARG A 297 -7.40 10.59 -13.34
C ARG A 297 -7.90 9.89 -12.09
N THR A 298 -7.36 8.71 -11.80
CA THR A 298 -7.71 7.96 -10.59
C THR A 298 -7.37 8.76 -9.33
N ILE A 299 -6.15 9.26 -9.24
CA ILE A 299 -5.68 10.04 -8.09
C ILE A 299 -6.49 11.34 -7.94
N LYS A 300 -6.76 12.07 -9.04
CA LYS A 300 -7.60 13.27 -9.04
C LYS A 300 -8.97 12.99 -8.42
N ALA A 301 -9.65 11.92 -8.85
CA ALA A 301 -10.95 11.55 -8.30
C ALA A 301 -10.89 11.24 -6.79
N LYS A 302 -9.79 10.61 -6.31
CA LYS A 302 -9.57 10.37 -4.88
C LYS A 302 -9.37 11.67 -4.12
N TYR A 303 -8.59 12.61 -4.64
CA TYR A 303 -8.39 13.93 -4.03
C TYR A 303 -9.70 14.70 -3.93
N GLU A 304 -10.49 14.73 -4.99
CA GLU A 304 -11.81 15.40 -5.00
C GLU A 304 -12.75 14.80 -3.94
N LYS A 305 -12.73 13.47 -3.77
CA LYS A 305 -13.54 12.79 -2.77
C LYS A 305 -13.09 13.07 -1.33
N TYR A 306 -11.79 13.05 -1.06
CA TYR A 306 -11.25 13.06 0.31
C TYR A 306 -10.69 14.42 0.76
N ARG A 307 -10.41 15.34 -0.18
CA ARG A 307 -9.89 16.69 0.09
C ARG A 307 -10.86 17.78 -0.40
N LYS A 308 -12.11 17.70 0.03
CA LYS A 308 -13.16 18.64 -0.38
C LYS A 308 -12.70 20.10 -0.32
N GLY A 309 -12.87 20.84 -1.44
CA GLY A 309 -12.58 22.27 -1.54
C GLY A 309 -11.11 22.63 -1.78
N ARG A 310 -10.15 21.68 -1.81
CA ARG A 310 -8.71 21.97 -2.05
C ARG A 310 -8.25 21.69 -3.49
N GLY A 311 -9.07 21.02 -4.29
CA GLY A 311 -8.72 20.65 -5.67
C GLY A 311 -7.55 19.67 -5.76
N TYR A 312 -7.09 19.47 -6.99
CA TYR A 312 -5.91 18.67 -7.33
C TYR A 312 -5.11 19.39 -8.42
N SER A 313 -3.82 19.57 -8.18
CA SER A 313 -2.89 20.31 -9.06
C SER A 313 -1.79 19.42 -9.66
N GLY A 314 -1.86 18.11 -9.45
CA GLY A 314 -0.86 17.17 -9.97
C GLY A 314 -0.89 17.09 -11.50
N THR A 315 0.29 16.96 -12.10
CA THR A 315 0.50 17.01 -13.55
C THR A 315 0.95 15.67 -14.12
N VAL A 316 0.84 15.52 -15.43
CA VAL A 316 1.49 14.48 -16.23
C VAL A 316 2.40 15.16 -17.23
N ASN A 317 3.69 14.89 -17.17
CA ASN A 317 4.69 15.48 -18.04
C ASN A 317 5.66 14.40 -18.55
N SER A 318 6.23 14.63 -19.73
CA SER A 318 7.37 13.83 -20.17
C SER A 318 8.67 14.32 -19.52
N ARG A 319 9.57 13.41 -19.18
CA ARG A 319 10.89 13.77 -18.65
C ARG A 319 11.93 12.74 -19.09
N ASP A 320 13.13 13.22 -19.38
CA ASP A 320 14.27 12.37 -19.67
C ASP A 320 14.94 11.90 -18.36
N LEU A 321 14.37 10.85 -17.77
CA LEU A 321 14.92 10.18 -16.59
C LEU A 321 15.44 8.82 -16.99
N HIS A 322 16.56 8.37 -16.38
CA HIS A 322 17.17 7.07 -16.65
C HIS A 322 16.14 5.94 -16.56
N MET A 323 15.35 5.88 -15.50
CA MET A 323 14.34 4.82 -15.30
C MET A 323 13.22 4.85 -16.36
N LEU A 324 12.92 5.99 -16.95
CA LEU A 324 11.96 6.09 -18.05
C LEU A 324 12.57 5.72 -19.42
N ARG A 325 13.86 5.97 -19.61
CA ARG A 325 14.57 5.76 -20.88
C ARG A 325 15.14 4.37 -21.04
N GLU A 326 15.77 3.83 -19.97
CA GLU A 326 16.56 2.60 -20.03
C GLU A 326 15.78 1.33 -19.65
N VAL A 327 14.60 1.48 -19.04
CA VAL A 327 13.75 0.37 -18.62
C VAL A 327 12.81 -0.03 -19.74
N ILE A 328 12.85 -1.32 -20.14
CA ILE A 328 12.07 -1.86 -21.26
C ILE A 328 10.55 -1.89 -21.00
N PRO A 329 10.04 -2.41 -19.87
CA PRO A 329 8.60 -2.41 -19.64
C PRO A 329 8.04 -0.99 -19.57
N THR A 330 6.76 -0.83 -19.93
CA THR A 330 6.06 0.47 -19.78
C THR A 330 6.23 1.00 -18.37
N THR A 331 6.86 2.16 -18.23
CA THR A 331 7.28 2.72 -16.95
C THR A 331 6.48 3.98 -16.61
N LEU A 332 6.10 4.08 -15.33
CA LEU A 332 5.54 5.27 -14.70
C LEU A 332 6.48 5.71 -13.58
N PHE A 333 6.82 7.00 -13.57
CA PHE A 333 7.56 7.62 -12.49
C PHE A 333 6.62 8.54 -11.70
N ILE A 334 6.60 8.37 -10.39
CA ILE A 334 5.63 8.99 -9.48
C ILE A 334 6.38 9.84 -8.48
N GLU A 335 5.94 11.07 -8.30
CA GLU A 335 6.33 11.95 -7.21
C GLU A 335 5.16 12.11 -6.24
N LEU A 336 5.34 11.69 -5.00
CA LEU A 336 4.27 11.62 -4.01
C LEU A 336 3.92 12.98 -3.39
N GLY A 337 4.80 13.96 -3.53
CA GLY A 337 4.66 15.29 -2.94
C GLY A 337 6.03 15.88 -2.60
N ASN A 338 6.05 17.04 -1.94
CA ASN A 338 7.29 17.72 -1.55
C ASN A 338 7.68 17.39 -0.11
N ILE A 339 8.75 16.62 0.08
CA ILE A 339 9.23 16.21 1.41
C ILE A 339 9.65 17.38 2.31
N ARG A 340 9.89 18.57 1.73
CA ARG A 340 10.23 19.79 2.46
C ARG A 340 9.00 20.65 2.82
N ASN A 341 7.81 20.26 2.38
CA ASN A 341 6.56 20.95 2.70
C ASN A 341 5.82 20.26 3.84
N ARG A 342 5.47 20.99 4.89
CA ARG A 342 4.85 20.42 6.08
C ARG A 342 3.47 19.77 5.83
N ASN A 343 2.70 20.31 4.89
CA ASN A 343 1.40 19.71 4.54
C ASN A 343 1.57 18.42 3.74
N ASP A 344 2.60 18.33 2.91
CA ASP A 344 2.89 17.13 2.11
C ASP A 344 3.54 16.05 2.98
N GLN A 345 4.34 16.44 3.98
CA GLN A 345 4.89 15.52 4.97
C GLN A 345 3.81 14.68 5.66
N ALA A 346 2.61 15.24 5.88
CA ALA A 346 1.51 14.48 6.46
C ALA A 346 1.13 13.24 5.63
N ARG A 347 1.41 13.21 4.32
CA ARG A 347 1.19 12.04 3.45
C ARG A 347 2.18 10.93 3.76
N LEU A 348 3.35 11.28 4.27
CA LEU A 348 4.46 10.37 4.55
C LEU A 348 4.43 9.91 6.01
N VAL A 349 4.38 10.85 6.97
CA VAL A 349 4.49 10.55 8.39
C VAL A 349 3.23 9.85 8.95
N ILE A 350 2.04 10.14 8.42
CA ILE A 350 0.81 9.49 8.87
C ILE A 350 0.64 8.15 8.17
N GLU A 351 0.77 7.04 8.89
CA GLU A 351 0.63 5.69 8.33
C GLU A 351 -0.64 5.53 7.49
N GLY A 352 -1.79 5.98 8.01
CA GLY A 352 -3.05 5.89 7.29
C GLY A 352 -3.03 6.55 5.91
N ASN A 353 -2.24 7.62 5.74
CA ASN A 353 -2.05 8.25 4.43
C ASN A 353 -1.16 7.42 3.50
N ARG A 354 -0.10 6.77 4.02
CA ARG A 354 0.71 5.82 3.22
C ARG A 354 -0.13 4.63 2.74
N VAL A 355 -1.01 4.11 3.61
CA VAL A 355 -2.00 3.08 3.24
C VAL A 355 -2.93 3.58 2.13
N LEU A 356 -3.50 4.78 2.28
CA LEU A 356 -4.40 5.36 1.27
C LEU A 356 -3.68 5.55 -0.07
N ILE A 357 -2.47 6.10 -0.07
CA ILE A 357 -1.67 6.32 -1.28
C ILE A 357 -1.44 5.00 -2.00
N SER A 358 -0.95 3.97 -1.30
CA SER A 358 -0.68 2.66 -1.90
C SER A 358 -1.95 2.01 -2.48
N ASN A 359 -3.09 2.15 -1.80
CA ASN A 359 -4.39 1.68 -2.30
C ASN A 359 -4.81 2.44 -3.57
N TRP A 360 -4.65 3.76 -3.60
CA TRP A 360 -5.00 4.57 -4.77
C TRP A 360 -4.12 4.28 -5.97
N LEU A 361 -2.83 4.01 -5.73
CA LEU A 361 -1.91 3.57 -6.79
C LEU A 361 -2.34 2.20 -7.33
N ALA A 362 -2.70 1.26 -6.48
CA ALA A 362 -3.23 -0.04 -6.89
C ALA A 362 -4.53 0.10 -7.70
N ASP A 363 -5.47 0.97 -7.28
CA ASP A 363 -6.70 1.26 -8.02
C ASP A 363 -6.41 1.82 -9.43
N GLY A 364 -5.40 2.69 -9.56
CA GLY A 364 -4.96 3.23 -10.85
C GLY A 364 -4.40 2.15 -11.78
N LEU A 365 -3.62 1.21 -11.25
CA LEU A 365 -3.08 0.08 -12.02
C LEU A 365 -4.16 -0.94 -12.41
N LEU A 366 -5.12 -1.18 -11.56
CA LEU A 366 -6.31 -1.97 -11.89
C LEU A 366 -7.12 -1.34 -13.03
N ALA A 367 -7.36 -0.03 -12.97
CA ALA A 367 -8.05 0.70 -14.03
C ALA A 367 -7.29 0.66 -15.36
N GLU A 368 -5.95 0.81 -15.33
CA GLU A 368 -5.11 0.70 -16.54
C GLU A 368 -5.16 -0.69 -17.14
N LYS A 369 -5.13 -1.74 -16.31
CA LYS A 369 -5.26 -3.12 -16.78
C LYS A 369 -6.60 -3.36 -17.46
N GLN A 370 -7.72 -2.89 -16.89
CA GLN A 370 -9.04 -3.01 -17.48
C GLN A 370 -9.11 -2.35 -18.87
N LEU A 371 -8.59 -1.14 -19.00
CA LEU A 371 -8.53 -0.41 -20.26
C LEU A 371 -7.59 -1.03 -21.30
N SER A 372 -6.63 -1.84 -20.89
CA SER A 372 -5.68 -2.53 -21.77
C SER A 372 -6.17 -3.90 -22.23
N SER A 373 -7.32 -4.36 -21.72
CA SER A 373 -7.92 -5.65 -22.06
C SER A 373 -9.08 -5.51 -23.05
N ASN A 374 -9.54 -4.28 -23.27
CA ASN A 374 -10.49 -3.86 -24.30
C ASN A 374 -9.74 -3.32 -25.51
#